data_03cbc7d36f071f66a80a7526bde74c07
#
_entry.id   03cbc7d36f071f66a80a7526bde74c07
#
_cell.length_a   1.000
_cell.length_b   1.000
_cell.length_c   1.000
_cell.angle_alpha   90.00
_cell.angle_beta   90.00
_cell.angle_gamma   90.00
#
_symmetry.space_group_name_H-M   'P 1'
#
loop_
_entity.id
_entity.type
_entity.pdbx_description
1 polymer ?
#
loop_
_entity_poly.entity_id
_entity_poly.type
_entity_poly.pdbx_seq_one_letter_code
_entity_poly.pdbx_strand_id
1 'polypeptide(L)'
;MVRFIALYDQPEDPEAFDRHYREVHIPLAKKLPGLRRYTISRNARQVRGGDPYYLVAELDWDDIEALQRDFRSPEGQATAADVAKLAPEGKVRTMIYEVEEL
;
A
#
# COMPACT_ATOMS: atom_id res chain seq x y z
N MET A 1 -15.28 -7.77 3.91
CA MET A 1 -14.15 -7.20 3.17
C MET A 1 -13.05 -6.78 4.13
N VAL A 2 -11.83 -7.10 3.78
CA VAL A 2 -10.67 -6.73 4.59
C VAL A 2 -9.79 -5.78 3.78
N ARG A 3 -9.17 -4.81 4.45
CA ARG A 3 -8.35 -3.79 3.81
C ARG A 3 -6.95 -3.78 4.40
N PHE A 4 -5.96 -3.72 3.50
CA PHE A 4 -4.59 -3.40 3.84
C PHE A 4 -4.35 -1.94 3.45
N ILE A 5 -3.78 -1.17 4.37
CA ILE A 5 -3.47 0.24 4.11
C ILE A 5 -1.98 0.48 4.33
N ALA A 6 -1.38 1.23 3.43
CA ALA A 6 0.02 1.65 3.54
C ALA A 6 0.08 3.17 3.52
N LEU A 7 0.77 3.72 4.52
CA LEU A 7 0.88 5.16 4.75
C LEU A 7 2.35 5.54 4.61
N TYR A 8 2.69 6.22 3.51
CA TYR A 8 4.08 6.61 3.22
C TYR A 8 4.33 8.05 3.65
N ASP A 9 5.42 8.25 4.39
CA ASP A 9 5.90 9.61 4.71
C ASP A 9 6.51 10.26 3.47
N GLN A 10 6.75 11.56 3.54
CA GLN A 10 7.36 12.32 2.45
C GLN A 10 8.70 11.69 2.06
N PRO A 11 8.87 11.25 0.81
CA PRO A 11 10.16 10.68 0.37
C PRO A 11 11.20 11.77 0.16
N GLU A 12 12.48 11.39 0.21
CA GLU A 12 13.56 12.32 -0.06
C GLU A 12 13.55 12.80 -1.50
N ASP A 13 13.20 11.89 -2.42
CA ASP A 13 13.12 12.20 -3.85
C ASP A 13 11.73 11.79 -4.36
N PRO A 14 10.75 12.72 -4.34
CA PRO A 14 9.39 12.42 -4.76
C PRO A 14 9.28 11.92 -6.20
N GLU A 15 10.06 12.47 -7.11
CA GLU A 15 10.01 12.04 -8.51
C GLU A 15 10.45 10.60 -8.68
N ALA A 16 11.53 10.21 -8.01
CA ALA A 16 12.01 8.83 -8.03
C ALA A 16 11.03 7.88 -7.37
N PHE A 17 10.44 8.31 -6.24
CA PHE A 17 9.40 7.52 -5.57
C PHE A 17 8.21 7.29 -6.49
N ASP A 18 7.68 8.34 -7.10
CA ASP A 18 6.51 8.25 -7.97
C ASP A 18 6.76 7.32 -9.15
N ARG A 19 7.94 7.45 -9.77
CA ARG A 19 8.30 6.62 -10.91
C ARG A 19 8.36 5.14 -10.53
N HIS A 20 9.07 4.84 -9.45
CA HIS A 20 9.21 3.46 -8.99
C HIS A 20 7.85 2.87 -8.57
N TYR A 21 7.07 3.66 -7.85
CA TYR A 21 5.76 3.22 -7.39
C TYR A 21 4.87 2.83 -8.58
N ARG A 22 4.81 3.68 -9.60
CA ARG A 22 3.95 3.44 -10.75
C ARG A 22 4.49 2.40 -11.71
N GLU A 23 5.79 2.40 -11.94
CA GLU A 23 6.38 1.49 -12.93
C GLU A 23 6.68 0.10 -12.40
N VAL A 24 6.94 -0.03 -11.10
CA VAL A 24 7.34 -1.29 -10.49
C VAL A 24 6.34 -1.79 -9.46
N HIS A 25 6.02 -0.98 -8.46
CA HIS A 25 5.23 -1.44 -7.31
C HIS A 25 3.79 -1.77 -7.69
N ILE A 26 3.11 -0.87 -8.39
CA ILE A 26 1.72 -1.10 -8.80
C ILE A 26 1.59 -2.37 -9.66
N PRO A 27 2.44 -2.59 -10.69
CA PRO A 27 2.35 -3.82 -11.46
C PRO A 27 2.56 -5.09 -10.62
N LEU A 28 3.46 -5.05 -9.63
CA LEU A 28 3.67 -6.19 -8.73
C LEU A 28 2.40 -6.48 -7.91
N ALA A 29 1.83 -5.46 -7.30
CA ALA A 29 0.63 -5.63 -6.48
C ALA A 29 -0.56 -6.12 -7.30
N LYS A 30 -0.69 -5.67 -8.53
CA LYS A 30 -1.79 -6.07 -9.41
C LYS A 30 -1.74 -7.54 -9.84
N LYS A 31 -0.63 -8.23 -9.59
CA LYS A 31 -0.54 -9.67 -9.84
C LYS A 31 -1.18 -10.51 -8.74
N LEU A 32 -1.55 -9.91 -7.62
CA LEU A 32 -2.17 -10.62 -6.50
C LEU A 32 -3.57 -11.08 -6.91
N PRO A 33 -3.81 -12.41 -7.01
CA PRO A 33 -5.04 -12.90 -7.64
C PRO A 33 -6.32 -12.61 -6.86
N GLY A 34 -6.23 -12.46 -5.55
CA GLY A 34 -7.39 -12.17 -4.71
C GLY A 34 -7.68 -10.69 -4.53
N LEU A 35 -6.83 -9.82 -5.06
CA LEU A 35 -7.00 -8.37 -4.92
C LEU A 35 -8.27 -7.92 -5.64
N ARG A 36 -9.18 -7.25 -4.91
CA ARG A 36 -10.45 -6.77 -5.45
C ARG A 36 -10.40 -5.30 -5.84
N ARG A 37 -9.65 -4.51 -5.08
CA ARG A 37 -9.60 -3.08 -5.30
C ARG A 37 -8.25 -2.56 -4.84
N TYR A 38 -7.69 -1.65 -5.59
CA TYR A 38 -6.43 -1.00 -5.26
C TYR A 38 -6.57 0.49 -5.59
N THR A 39 -6.46 1.33 -4.58
CA THR A 39 -6.52 2.78 -4.75
C THR A 39 -5.34 3.44 -4.09
N ILE A 40 -4.96 4.59 -4.62
CA ILE A 40 -3.95 5.43 -4.01
C ILE A 40 -4.49 6.85 -3.89
N SER A 41 -4.00 7.57 -2.89
CA SER A 41 -4.39 8.96 -2.68
C SER A 41 -3.77 9.87 -3.74
N ARG A 42 -4.44 10.99 -3.98
CA ARG A 42 -3.90 12.11 -4.77
C ARG A 42 -4.08 13.37 -3.94
N ASN A 43 -2.99 14.11 -3.78
CA ASN A 43 -3.03 15.39 -3.08
C ASN A 43 -3.62 15.30 -1.67
N ALA A 44 -3.18 14.30 -0.90
CA ALA A 44 -3.64 14.14 0.47
C ALA A 44 -3.29 15.38 1.29
N ARG A 45 -4.26 15.84 2.08
CA ARG A 45 -4.11 17.02 2.92
C ARG A 45 -4.40 16.66 4.37
N GLN A 46 -3.55 17.16 5.25
CA GLN A 46 -3.76 16.96 6.68
C GLN A 46 -4.84 17.93 7.17
N VAL A 47 -5.88 17.37 7.76
CA VAL A 47 -6.95 18.18 8.36
C VAL A 47 -6.59 18.55 9.78
N ARG A 48 -5.99 17.60 10.52
CA ARG A 48 -5.62 17.80 11.92
C ARG A 48 -4.50 16.85 12.31
N GLY A 49 -3.57 17.34 13.14
CA GLY A 49 -2.53 16.53 13.78
C GLY A 49 -1.43 16.06 12.87
N GLY A 50 -0.18 16.18 13.31
CA GLY A 50 0.99 15.61 12.65
C GLY A 50 1.28 16.08 11.24
N ASP A 51 2.31 15.52 10.66
CA ASP A 51 2.68 15.78 9.27
C ASP A 51 1.81 14.98 8.32
N PRO A 52 1.49 15.50 7.13
CA PRO A 52 0.68 14.76 6.16
C PRO A 52 1.46 13.57 5.60
N TYR A 53 0.74 12.51 5.23
CA TYR A 53 1.33 11.42 4.49
C TYR A 53 1.48 11.81 3.03
N TYR A 54 2.56 11.36 2.42
CA TYR A 54 2.79 11.61 1.00
C TYR A 54 1.85 10.79 0.12
N LEU A 55 1.67 9.50 0.48
CA LEU A 55 0.81 8.62 -0.28
C LEU A 55 0.11 7.65 0.66
N VAL A 56 -1.19 7.47 0.45
CA VAL A 56 -2.01 6.48 1.16
C VAL A 56 -2.50 5.47 0.13
N ALA A 57 -2.14 4.22 0.32
CA ALA A 57 -2.59 3.13 -0.54
C ALA A 57 -3.58 2.25 0.21
N GLU A 58 -4.67 1.86 -0.46
CA GLU A 58 -5.68 0.97 0.10
C GLU A 58 -5.88 -0.19 -0.84
N LEU A 59 -5.77 -1.42 -0.30
CA LEU A 59 -5.93 -2.65 -1.06
C LEU A 59 -6.96 -3.53 -0.36
N ASP A 60 -7.95 -4.00 -1.10
CA ASP A 60 -9.08 -4.74 -0.54
C ASP A 60 -9.11 -6.18 -1.02
N TRP A 61 -9.46 -7.09 -0.12
CA TRP A 61 -9.72 -8.52 -0.38
C TRP A 61 -11.10 -8.87 0.19
N ASP A 62 -11.67 -9.99 -0.30
CA ASP A 62 -12.97 -10.46 0.16
C ASP A 62 -12.95 -10.78 1.66
N ASP A 63 -11.89 -11.44 2.12
CA ASP A 63 -11.74 -11.89 3.50
C ASP A 63 -10.26 -11.99 3.87
N ILE A 64 -10.00 -12.25 5.14
CA ILE A 64 -8.64 -12.34 5.66
C ILE A 64 -7.86 -13.52 5.07
N GLU A 65 -8.54 -14.62 4.77
CA GLU A 65 -7.90 -15.80 4.21
C GLU A 65 -7.37 -15.51 2.80
N ALA A 66 -8.12 -14.78 1.99
CA ALA A 66 -7.68 -14.39 0.65
C ALA A 66 -6.46 -13.45 0.72
N LEU A 67 -6.47 -12.49 1.64
CA LEU A 67 -5.34 -11.60 1.85
C LEU A 67 -4.09 -12.37 2.29
N GLN A 68 -4.23 -13.26 3.28
CA GLN A 68 -3.12 -14.03 3.80
C GLN A 68 -2.52 -14.95 2.75
N ARG A 69 -3.37 -15.57 1.92
CA ARG A 69 -2.93 -16.41 0.82
C ARG A 69 -2.08 -15.63 -0.17
N ASP A 70 -2.55 -14.43 -0.56
CA ASP A 70 -1.82 -13.58 -1.48
C ASP A 70 -0.51 -13.09 -0.88
N PHE A 71 -0.50 -12.72 0.40
CA PHE A 71 0.73 -12.26 1.05
C PHE A 71 1.78 -13.35 1.15
N ARG A 72 1.37 -14.62 1.27
CA ARG A 72 2.30 -15.75 1.31
C ARG A 72 2.77 -16.19 -0.06
N SER A 73 2.10 -15.78 -1.12
CA SER A 73 2.46 -16.15 -2.48
C SER A 73 3.79 -15.51 -2.90
N PRO A 74 4.45 -16.05 -3.94
CA PRO A 74 5.67 -15.40 -4.48
C PRO A 74 5.41 -13.96 -4.90
N GLU A 75 4.24 -13.68 -5.49
CA GLU A 75 3.84 -12.34 -5.89
C GLU A 75 3.69 -11.41 -4.69
N GLY A 76 3.09 -11.92 -3.61
CA GLY A 76 2.94 -11.15 -2.36
C GLY A 76 4.28 -10.84 -1.72
N GLN A 77 5.18 -11.82 -1.69
CA GLN A 77 6.51 -11.63 -1.13
C GLN A 77 7.32 -10.62 -1.96
N ALA A 78 7.20 -10.67 -3.28
CA ALA A 78 7.87 -9.70 -4.15
C ALA A 78 7.34 -8.28 -3.93
N THR A 79 6.03 -8.14 -3.78
CA THR A 79 5.40 -6.84 -3.51
C THR A 79 5.88 -6.29 -2.16
N ALA A 80 5.89 -7.12 -1.13
CA ALA A 80 6.35 -6.70 0.19
C ALA A 80 7.84 -6.30 0.18
N ALA A 81 8.68 -7.07 -0.50
CA ALA A 81 10.10 -6.76 -0.62
C ALA A 81 10.34 -5.43 -1.34
N ASP A 82 9.49 -5.08 -2.28
CA ASP A 82 9.62 -3.83 -3.04
C ASP A 82 9.35 -2.59 -2.18
N VAL A 83 8.60 -2.72 -1.10
CA VAL A 83 8.36 -1.60 -0.17
C VAL A 83 9.68 -1.03 0.37
N ALA A 84 10.66 -1.90 0.64
CA ALA A 84 11.97 -1.45 1.13
C ALA A 84 12.71 -0.58 0.12
N LYS A 85 12.40 -0.72 -1.17
CA LYS A 85 12.99 0.13 -2.23
C LYS A 85 12.28 1.47 -2.34
N LEU A 86 11.04 1.54 -1.87
CA LEU A 86 10.25 2.78 -1.89
C LEU A 86 10.52 3.66 -0.68
N ALA A 87 10.67 3.05 0.49
CA ALA A 87 10.78 3.80 1.72
C ALA A 87 11.67 3.07 2.72
N PRO A 88 12.56 3.80 3.42
CA PRO A 88 13.32 3.22 4.52
C PRO A 88 12.39 2.76 5.65
N GLU A 89 12.89 1.86 6.48
CA GLU A 89 12.17 1.43 7.67
C GLU A 89 11.81 2.65 8.54
N GLY A 90 10.58 2.65 9.04
CA GLY A 90 10.05 3.76 9.82
C GLY A 90 9.42 4.88 9.01
N LYS A 91 9.55 4.85 7.67
CA LYS A 91 8.97 5.86 6.80
C LYS A 91 7.70 5.36 6.10
N VAL A 92 7.26 4.16 6.40
CA VAL A 92 5.99 3.60 5.93
C VAL A 92 5.34 2.86 7.08
N ARG A 93 4.03 3.04 7.22
CA ARG A 93 3.21 2.33 8.20
C ARG A 93 2.18 1.53 7.47
N THR A 94 1.98 0.29 7.90
CA THR A 94 0.99 -0.60 7.28
C THR A 94 0.10 -1.20 8.35
N MET A 95 -1.16 -1.44 7.99
CA MET A 95 -2.10 -2.10 8.89
C MET A 95 -3.16 -2.82 8.09
N ILE A 96 -3.83 -3.75 8.75
CA ILE A 96 -4.95 -4.51 8.19
C ILE A 96 -6.14 -4.33 9.10
N TYR A 97 -7.32 -4.15 8.52
CA TYR A 97 -8.56 -4.11 9.30
C TYR A 97 -9.74 -4.59 8.47
N GLU A 98 -10.80 -5.00 9.17
CA GLU A 98 -12.06 -5.31 8.54
C GLU A 98 -12.81 -4.03 8.24
N VAL A 99 -13.41 -3.95 7.05
CA VAL A 99 -14.19 -2.79 6.65
C VAL A 99 -15.64 -3.01 7.07
N GLU A 100 -16.18 -2.06 7.80
CA GLU A 100 -17.61 -2.06 8.16
C GLU A 100 -18.26 -0.87 7.49
N GLU A 101 -19.26 -1.15 6.67
CA GLU A 101 -20.04 -0.10 6.01
C GLU A 101 -21.20 0.31 6.90
N LEU A 102 -21.37 1.62 7.11
CA LEU A 102 -22.37 2.17 8.01
C LEU A 102 -23.61 2.66 7.28
#